data_bf86370c7d5d6b6d8a8ebb338c8593ce
#
_entry.id   bf86370c7d5d6b6d8a8ebb338c8593ce
#
_cell.length_a   1.000
_cell.length_b   1.000
_cell.length_c   1.000
_cell.angle_alpha   90.00
_cell.angle_beta   90.00
_cell.angle_gamma   90.00
#
_symmetry.space_group_name_H-M   'P 1'
#
loop_
_entity.id
_entity.type
_entity.pdbx_description
1 polymer ?
#
loop_
_entity_poly.entity_id
_entity_poly.type
_entity_poly.pdbx_seq_one_letter_code
_entity_poly.pdbx_strand_id
1 'polypeptide(L)'
;MIPGVGWRAAEIRRVAREAEEAGFAAVFAAEVNNDVLATVELMGEATQRIQVGSWVANIYLRHPYVCAQAAALIADATGGRMLLGLGVSHQPINSALDVVMGPPTAALRDYATAVASWLRGEGPATHLPQRPSTHPVPIYFGALTSPTVELAGEMADGVMPVWWSPERVARSRAWAERGRARSAARPKLQMALGLPTFVGDDMAALRAMARANLGLFPNLPFFRRLLRASGFAAEADLAEQGGAEAALSDRVLDAICLMGPLSRCRQRLAEYRDAGVDLPILWPAVDVESARA
;
A
#
# COMPACT_ATOMS: atom_id res chain seq x y z
N MET A 1 -0.94 6.52 7.32
CA MET A 1 -1.09 5.03 7.42
C MET A 1 -1.03 4.62 8.88
N ILE A 2 -1.88 3.72 9.31
CA ILE A 2 -1.82 3.13 10.66
C ILE A 2 -0.92 1.89 10.58
N PRO A 3 0.21 1.85 11.27
CA PRO A 3 1.02 0.64 11.37
C PRO A 3 0.25 -0.38 12.22
N GLY A 4 -0.03 -1.59 11.71
CA GLY A 4 -0.84 -2.57 12.41
C GLY A 4 -0.19 -3.17 13.67
N VAL A 5 1.12 -3.06 13.82
CA VAL A 5 1.90 -3.77 14.86
C VAL A 5 1.64 -3.20 16.25
N GLY A 6 1.13 -4.05 17.15
CA GLY A 6 1.01 -3.73 18.57
C GLY A 6 -0.12 -2.76 18.96
N TRP A 7 -0.91 -2.27 18.01
CA TRP A 7 -1.98 -1.32 18.29
C TRP A 7 -3.26 -2.02 18.75
N ARG A 8 -3.84 -1.51 19.83
CA ARG A 8 -5.13 -1.97 20.35
C ARG A 8 -6.29 -1.32 19.60
N ALA A 9 -7.44 -1.95 19.59
CA ALA A 9 -8.64 -1.45 18.91
C ALA A 9 -9.01 0.01 19.28
N ALA A 10 -8.83 0.40 20.56
CA ALA A 10 -9.08 1.76 20.99
C ALA A 10 -8.14 2.78 20.34
N GLU A 11 -6.85 2.43 20.17
CA GLU A 11 -5.84 3.28 19.55
C GLU A 11 -6.10 3.42 18.04
N ILE A 12 -6.45 2.31 17.37
CA ILE A 12 -6.82 2.32 15.95
C ILE A 12 -7.98 3.29 15.71
N ARG A 13 -9.06 3.15 16.49
CA ARG A 13 -10.24 4.03 16.38
C ARG A 13 -9.90 5.50 16.66
N ARG A 14 -9.06 5.75 17.68
CA ARG A 14 -8.64 7.11 18.03
C ARG A 14 -7.86 7.76 16.91
N VAL A 15 -6.82 7.09 16.39
CA VAL A 15 -5.98 7.65 15.32
C VAL A 15 -6.75 7.81 14.01
N ALA A 16 -7.70 6.92 13.72
CA ALA A 16 -8.58 7.09 12.56
C ALA A 16 -9.44 8.37 12.66
N ARG A 17 -10.00 8.67 13.85
CA ARG A 17 -10.72 9.93 14.10
C ARG A 17 -9.80 11.15 14.00
N GLU A 18 -8.63 11.10 14.63
CA GLU A 18 -7.64 12.18 14.57
C GLU A 18 -7.23 12.49 13.11
N ALA A 19 -7.07 11.44 12.28
CA ALA A 19 -6.80 11.63 10.85
C ALA A 19 -7.98 12.32 10.12
N GLU A 20 -9.21 11.95 10.43
CA GLU A 20 -10.39 12.61 9.87
C GLU A 20 -10.51 14.07 10.32
N GLU A 21 -10.28 14.35 11.59
CA GLU A 21 -10.28 15.70 12.18
C GLU A 21 -9.18 16.58 11.59
N ALA A 22 -8.00 15.99 11.31
CA ALA A 22 -6.89 16.65 10.63
C ALA A 22 -7.13 16.90 9.13
N GLY A 23 -8.25 16.44 8.57
CA GLY A 23 -8.63 16.68 7.17
C GLY A 23 -7.97 15.75 6.15
N PHE A 24 -7.47 14.59 6.57
CA PHE A 24 -7.00 13.58 5.62
C PHE A 24 -8.17 13.02 4.78
N ALA A 25 -7.90 12.71 3.51
CA ALA A 25 -8.90 12.14 2.60
C ALA A 25 -9.12 10.65 2.83
N ALA A 26 -8.13 9.94 3.38
CA ALA A 26 -8.18 8.51 3.63
C ALA A 26 -7.25 8.08 4.76
N VAL A 27 -7.54 6.93 5.37
CA VAL A 27 -6.66 6.23 6.30
C VAL A 27 -6.51 4.77 5.89
N PHE A 28 -5.28 4.26 5.93
CA PHE A 28 -4.95 2.90 5.51
C PHE A 28 -4.29 2.11 6.64
N ALA A 29 -4.51 0.80 6.67
CA ALA A 29 -3.80 -0.13 7.53
C ALA A 29 -2.94 -1.10 6.71
N ALA A 30 -1.75 -1.43 7.23
CA ALA A 30 -0.91 -2.48 6.68
C ALA A 30 -1.24 -3.83 7.34
N GLU A 31 -1.04 -4.94 6.60
CA GLU A 31 -1.16 -6.29 7.14
C GLU A 31 0.19 -6.76 7.70
N VAL A 32 0.46 -6.39 8.94
CA VAL A 32 1.67 -6.75 9.69
C VAL A 32 1.29 -7.15 11.11
N ASN A 33 1.35 -8.43 11.42
CA ASN A 33 0.94 -9.01 12.72
C ASN A 33 -0.50 -8.66 13.16
N ASN A 34 -1.40 -8.50 12.20
CA ASN A 34 -2.81 -8.18 12.41
C ASN A 34 -3.65 -8.71 11.24
N ASP A 35 -4.96 -8.81 11.43
CA ASP A 35 -5.89 -8.89 10.29
C ASP A 35 -6.20 -7.48 9.81
N VAL A 36 -5.77 -7.17 8.60
CA VAL A 36 -5.93 -5.82 8.04
C VAL A 36 -7.39 -5.46 7.80
N LEU A 37 -8.26 -6.40 7.42
CA LEU A 37 -9.66 -6.11 7.15
C LEU A 37 -10.43 -5.83 8.45
N ALA A 38 -10.16 -6.59 9.53
CA ALA A 38 -10.68 -6.27 10.85
C ALA A 38 -10.18 -4.88 11.34
N THR A 39 -8.92 -4.54 11.04
CA THR A 39 -8.39 -3.20 11.35
C THR A 39 -9.11 -2.10 10.55
N VAL A 40 -9.38 -2.33 9.26
CA VAL A 40 -10.10 -1.39 8.40
C VAL A 40 -11.56 -1.21 8.87
N GLU A 41 -12.21 -2.27 9.34
CA GLU A 41 -13.54 -2.19 9.94
C GLU A 41 -13.56 -1.26 11.15
N LEU A 42 -12.60 -1.42 12.08
CA LEU A 42 -12.46 -0.54 13.25
C LEU A 42 -12.23 0.94 12.86
N MET A 43 -11.47 1.19 11.79
CA MET A 43 -11.27 2.54 11.26
C MET A 43 -12.56 3.09 10.64
N GLY A 44 -13.27 2.25 9.89
CA GLY A 44 -14.55 2.61 9.25
C GLY A 44 -15.64 2.99 10.25
N GLU A 45 -15.79 2.22 11.32
CA GLU A 45 -16.71 2.52 12.41
C GLU A 45 -16.38 3.83 13.15
N ALA A 46 -15.08 4.16 13.23
CA ALA A 46 -14.61 5.32 13.97
C ALA A 46 -14.70 6.63 13.19
N THR A 47 -14.93 6.59 11.88
CA THR A 47 -14.92 7.74 10.95
C THR A 47 -16.23 7.86 10.20
N GLN A 48 -16.54 9.06 9.67
CA GLN A 48 -17.81 9.34 9.00
C GLN A 48 -17.65 9.77 7.52
N ARG A 49 -16.50 10.31 7.15
CA ARG A 49 -16.29 10.96 5.85
C ARG A 49 -15.14 10.40 5.05
N ILE A 50 -14.00 10.11 5.70
CA ILE A 50 -12.77 9.70 5.02
C ILE A 50 -12.85 8.27 4.53
N GLN A 51 -12.12 7.98 3.46
CA GLN A 51 -11.97 6.62 2.97
C GLN A 51 -11.13 5.78 3.95
N VAL A 52 -11.42 4.50 4.03
CA VAL A 52 -10.68 3.53 4.83
C VAL A 52 -10.23 2.38 3.95
N GLY A 53 -9.02 1.88 4.12
CA GLY A 53 -8.56 0.83 3.23
C GLY A 53 -7.38 0.00 3.73
N SER A 54 -7.13 -1.10 3.05
CA SER A 54 -5.95 -1.94 3.26
C SER A 54 -4.78 -1.48 2.38
N TRP A 55 -3.55 -1.51 2.94
CA TRP A 55 -2.33 -1.20 2.20
C TRP A 55 -1.20 -2.18 2.56
N VAL A 56 -1.23 -3.42 2.12
CA VAL A 56 -2.26 -4.09 1.35
C VAL A 56 -2.65 -5.38 2.04
N ALA A 57 -3.83 -5.92 1.76
CA ALA A 57 -4.23 -7.25 2.22
C ALA A 57 -3.43 -8.33 1.46
N ASN A 58 -2.80 -9.25 2.20
CA ASN A 58 -2.05 -10.35 1.62
C ASN A 58 -3.00 -11.41 1.06
N ILE A 59 -2.92 -11.66 -0.25
CA ILE A 59 -3.81 -12.58 -0.96
C ILE A 59 -3.69 -14.04 -0.50
N TYR A 60 -2.60 -14.40 0.18
CA TYR A 60 -2.37 -15.78 0.63
C TYR A 60 -2.95 -16.07 2.03
N LEU A 61 -3.32 -15.04 2.81
CA LEU A 61 -3.76 -15.24 4.19
C LEU A 61 -5.27 -15.47 4.35
N ARG A 62 -6.05 -15.26 3.28
CA ARG A 62 -7.50 -15.51 3.31
C ARG A 62 -8.03 -15.97 1.96
N HIS A 63 -9.06 -16.81 1.99
CA HIS A 63 -9.75 -17.22 0.77
C HIS A 63 -10.40 -16.00 0.08
N PRO A 64 -10.38 -15.87 -1.28
CA PRO A 64 -10.95 -14.70 -1.98
C PRO A 64 -12.44 -14.46 -1.66
N TYR A 65 -13.21 -15.52 -1.42
CA TYR A 65 -14.59 -15.42 -0.93
C TYR A 65 -14.67 -14.64 0.39
N VAL A 66 -13.87 -15.02 1.41
CA VAL A 66 -13.88 -14.36 2.72
C VAL A 66 -13.41 -12.92 2.60
N CYS A 67 -12.40 -12.66 1.76
CA CYS A 67 -11.93 -11.31 1.48
C CYS A 67 -13.04 -10.44 0.87
N ALA A 68 -13.76 -10.95 -0.12
CA ALA A 68 -14.86 -10.23 -0.78
C ALA A 68 -16.01 -9.94 0.19
N GLN A 69 -16.40 -10.93 1.02
CA GLN A 69 -17.49 -10.75 2.01
C GLN A 69 -17.11 -9.70 3.07
N ALA A 70 -15.89 -9.73 3.60
CA ALA A 70 -15.42 -8.73 4.55
C ALA A 70 -15.38 -7.32 3.92
N ALA A 71 -14.83 -7.20 2.70
CA ALA A 71 -14.77 -5.92 2.01
C ALA A 71 -16.17 -5.36 1.68
N ALA A 72 -17.13 -6.22 1.26
CA ALA A 72 -18.51 -5.83 1.02
C ALA A 72 -19.21 -5.36 2.30
N LEU A 73 -19.00 -6.07 3.43
CA LEU A 73 -19.56 -5.68 4.73
C LEU A 73 -19.00 -4.34 5.20
N ILE A 74 -17.69 -4.12 5.08
CA ILE A 74 -17.06 -2.84 5.43
C ILE A 74 -17.58 -1.72 4.51
N ALA A 75 -17.74 -1.99 3.21
CA ALA A 75 -18.28 -1.01 2.28
C ALA A 75 -19.74 -0.63 2.64
N ASP A 76 -20.56 -1.60 3.01
CA ASP A 76 -21.94 -1.36 3.45
C ASP A 76 -21.97 -0.54 4.77
N ALA A 77 -21.23 -0.98 5.78
CA ALA A 77 -21.14 -0.30 7.08
C ALA A 77 -20.58 1.14 6.99
N THR A 78 -19.75 1.41 6.00
CA THR A 78 -19.12 2.72 5.79
C THR A 78 -19.81 3.59 4.73
N GLY A 79 -20.89 3.11 4.10
CA GLY A 79 -21.56 3.83 3.01
C GLY A 79 -20.66 4.01 1.77
N GLY A 80 -19.86 3.00 1.41
CA GLY A 80 -19.02 2.98 0.21
C GLY A 80 -17.64 3.62 0.36
N ARG A 81 -17.14 3.83 1.59
CA ARG A 81 -15.81 4.44 1.83
C ARG A 81 -14.65 3.45 1.83
N MET A 82 -14.89 2.16 1.56
CA MET A 82 -13.87 1.10 1.53
C MET A 82 -13.01 1.17 0.27
N LEU A 83 -11.69 1.06 0.45
CA LEU A 83 -10.69 0.81 -0.59
C LEU A 83 -9.97 -0.52 -0.29
N LEU A 84 -10.04 -1.48 -1.22
CA LEU A 84 -9.41 -2.79 -1.05
C LEU A 84 -8.06 -2.85 -1.77
N GLY A 85 -6.98 -2.65 -1.05
CA GLY A 85 -5.63 -2.91 -1.54
C GLY A 85 -5.28 -4.39 -1.40
N LEU A 86 -4.87 -5.05 -2.49
CA LEU A 86 -4.44 -6.45 -2.55
C LEU A 86 -2.97 -6.54 -2.92
N GLY A 87 -2.25 -7.49 -2.32
CA GLY A 87 -0.85 -7.72 -2.64
C GLY A 87 -0.35 -9.10 -2.28
N VAL A 88 0.79 -9.48 -2.83
CA VAL A 88 1.38 -10.82 -2.66
C VAL A 88 2.31 -10.93 -1.44
N SER A 89 2.52 -9.83 -0.70
CA SER A 89 3.50 -9.77 0.39
C SER A 89 4.94 -10.13 -0.07
N HIS A 90 5.76 -10.67 0.83
CA HIS A 90 7.15 -11.01 0.56
C HIS A 90 7.41 -12.48 0.89
N GLN A 91 8.21 -13.15 0.07
CA GLN A 91 8.51 -14.58 0.25
C GLN A 91 8.99 -14.93 1.66
N PRO A 92 9.94 -14.22 2.31
CA PRO A 92 10.36 -14.57 3.65
C PRO A 92 9.22 -14.45 4.69
N ILE A 93 8.34 -13.48 4.55
CA ILE A 93 7.19 -13.28 5.45
C ILE A 93 6.17 -14.41 5.25
N ASN A 94 5.82 -14.70 4.01
CA ASN A 94 4.89 -15.78 3.68
C ASN A 94 5.45 -17.16 4.09
N SER A 95 6.74 -17.41 3.87
CA SER A 95 7.38 -18.68 4.28
C SER A 95 7.39 -18.88 5.79
N ALA A 96 7.51 -17.80 6.58
CA ALA A 96 7.42 -17.86 8.04
C ALA A 96 5.99 -18.22 8.54
N LEU A 97 5.01 -18.15 7.66
CA LEU A 97 3.61 -18.52 7.89
C LEU A 97 3.23 -19.81 7.14
N ASP A 98 4.19 -20.60 6.72
CA ASP A 98 4.01 -21.84 5.93
C ASP A 98 3.25 -21.64 4.59
N VAL A 99 3.27 -20.41 4.06
CA VAL A 99 2.62 -20.07 2.79
C VAL A 99 3.58 -20.29 1.62
N VAL A 100 3.16 -21.12 0.67
CA VAL A 100 3.87 -21.33 -0.60
C VAL A 100 3.37 -20.33 -1.63
N MET A 101 4.27 -19.46 -2.11
CA MET A 101 3.93 -18.46 -3.12
C MET A 101 4.04 -19.02 -4.53
N GLY A 102 3.01 -18.82 -5.33
CA GLY A 102 3.04 -18.99 -6.79
C GLY A 102 3.68 -17.79 -7.52
N PRO A 103 3.66 -17.80 -8.87
CA PRO A 103 4.08 -16.64 -9.67
C PRO A 103 3.25 -15.39 -9.30
N PRO A 104 3.88 -14.30 -8.80
CA PRO A 104 3.15 -13.19 -8.16
C PRO A 104 2.06 -12.55 -9.01
N THR A 105 2.33 -12.34 -10.31
CA THR A 105 1.38 -11.68 -11.22
C THR A 105 0.17 -12.57 -11.53
N ALA A 106 0.39 -13.88 -11.72
CA ALA A 106 -0.70 -14.84 -11.97
C ALA A 106 -1.55 -14.99 -10.69
N ALA A 107 -0.92 -15.22 -9.53
CA ALA A 107 -1.64 -15.38 -8.27
C ALA A 107 -2.49 -14.14 -7.93
N LEU A 108 -1.95 -12.93 -8.15
CA LEU A 108 -2.70 -11.70 -7.91
C LEU A 108 -3.86 -11.54 -8.89
N ARG A 109 -3.67 -11.89 -10.18
CA ARG A 109 -4.73 -11.89 -11.20
C ARG A 109 -5.88 -12.81 -10.81
N ASP A 110 -5.58 -14.06 -10.51
CA ASP A 110 -6.58 -15.08 -10.20
C ASP A 110 -7.36 -14.71 -8.94
N TYR A 111 -6.64 -14.28 -7.90
CA TYR A 111 -7.25 -13.85 -6.65
C TYR A 111 -8.17 -12.64 -6.83
N ALA A 112 -7.69 -11.59 -7.50
CA ALA A 112 -8.49 -10.38 -7.72
C ALA A 112 -9.69 -10.62 -8.63
N THR A 113 -9.57 -11.51 -9.62
CA THR A 113 -10.69 -11.93 -10.47
C THR A 113 -11.76 -12.61 -9.63
N ALA A 114 -11.37 -13.53 -8.74
CA ALA A 114 -12.31 -14.21 -7.84
C ALA A 114 -12.98 -13.22 -6.86
N VAL A 115 -12.20 -12.32 -6.24
CA VAL A 115 -12.75 -11.28 -5.34
C VAL A 115 -13.77 -10.41 -6.09
N ALA A 116 -13.43 -9.91 -7.27
CA ALA A 116 -14.32 -9.08 -8.06
C ALA A 116 -15.62 -9.82 -8.46
N SER A 117 -15.53 -11.11 -8.81
CA SER A 117 -16.71 -11.96 -9.10
C SER A 117 -17.62 -12.08 -7.87
N TRP A 118 -17.07 -12.38 -6.69
CA TRP A 118 -17.83 -12.46 -5.46
C TRP A 118 -18.48 -11.12 -5.07
N LEU A 119 -17.80 -9.98 -5.28
CA LEU A 119 -18.36 -8.65 -5.02
C LEU A 119 -19.55 -8.32 -5.93
N ARG A 120 -19.61 -8.92 -7.13
CA ARG A 120 -20.77 -8.82 -8.05
C ARG A 120 -21.87 -9.84 -7.77
N GLY A 121 -21.70 -10.72 -6.78
CA GLY A 121 -22.64 -11.82 -6.50
C GLY A 121 -22.56 -12.99 -7.49
N GLU A 122 -21.48 -13.08 -8.26
CA GLU A 122 -21.22 -14.13 -9.27
C GLU A 122 -20.42 -15.28 -8.65
N GLY A 123 -21.04 -16.01 -7.73
CA GLY A 123 -20.40 -17.20 -7.13
C GLY A 123 -20.68 -18.48 -7.96
N PRO A 124 -20.02 -19.61 -7.62
CA PRO A 124 -20.33 -20.92 -8.21
C PRO A 124 -21.81 -21.26 -8.03
N ALA A 125 -22.42 -21.86 -9.04
CA ALA A 125 -23.84 -22.26 -9.03
C ALA A 125 -24.21 -23.24 -7.89
N THR A 126 -23.22 -23.91 -7.31
CA THR A 126 -23.36 -24.82 -6.17
C THR A 126 -23.38 -24.12 -4.81
N HIS A 127 -23.09 -22.82 -4.76
CA HIS A 127 -23.09 -22.03 -3.54
C HIS A 127 -24.39 -21.25 -3.41
N LEU A 128 -24.79 -20.93 -2.17
CA LEU A 128 -25.96 -20.10 -1.93
C LEU A 128 -25.84 -18.74 -2.60
N PRO A 129 -26.94 -18.19 -3.16
CA PRO A 129 -26.90 -16.88 -3.80
C PRO A 129 -26.31 -15.83 -2.87
N GLN A 130 -25.23 -15.19 -3.31
CA GLN A 130 -24.64 -14.08 -2.62
C GLN A 130 -25.33 -12.79 -3.04
N ARG A 131 -25.49 -11.86 -2.11
CA ARG A 131 -25.87 -10.50 -2.51
C ARG A 131 -24.64 -9.82 -3.12
N PRO A 132 -24.78 -9.13 -4.26
CA PRO A 132 -23.73 -8.23 -4.70
C PRO A 132 -23.48 -7.17 -3.63
N SER A 133 -22.27 -6.64 -3.59
CA SER A 133 -21.94 -5.51 -2.71
C SER A 133 -22.91 -4.35 -2.99
N THR A 134 -23.47 -3.77 -1.93
CA THR A 134 -24.39 -2.61 -2.04
C THR A 134 -23.67 -1.35 -2.51
N HIS A 135 -22.37 -1.28 -2.28
CA HIS A 135 -21.51 -0.18 -2.70
C HIS A 135 -20.34 -0.72 -3.54
N PRO A 136 -19.82 0.06 -4.48
CA PRO A 136 -18.58 -0.27 -5.17
C PRO A 136 -17.42 -0.43 -4.17
N VAL A 137 -16.61 -1.47 -4.35
CA VAL A 137 -15.35 -1.68 -3.61
C VAL A 137 -14.21 -1.52 -4.61
N PRO A 138 -13.57 -0.36 -4.71
CA PRO A 138 -12.42 -0.17 -5.57
C PRO A 138 -11.26 -1.09 -5.16
N ILE A 139 -10.69 -1.80 -6.14
CA ILE A 139 -9.59 -2.74 -5.94
C ILE A 139 -8.28 -2.11 -6.42
N TYR A 140 -7.30 -2.01 -5.51
CA TYR A 140 -5.97 -1.49 -5.77
C TYR A 140 -4.93 -2.60 -5.65
N PHE A 141 -3.87 -2.57 -6.46
CA PHE A 141 -2.80 -3.55 -6.39
C PHE A 141 -1.52 -2.98 -5.81
N GLY A 142 -1.00 -3.63 -4.78
CA GLY A 142 0.39 -3.44 -4.35
C GLY A 142 1.33 -3.87 -5.47
N ALA A 143 1.97 -2.92 -6.15
CA ALA A 143 2.74 -3.20 -7.34
C ALA A 143 3.98 -2.29 -7.44
N LEU A 144 5.15 -2.88 -7.71
CA LEU A 144 6.42 -2.17 -7.73
C LEU A 144 7.23 -2.40 -9.02
N THR A 145 6.78 -3.29 -9.91
CA THR A 145 7.47 -3.65 -11.15
C THR A 145 6.55 -3.46 -12.36
N SER A 146 7.14 -3.32 -13.56
CA SER A 146 6.38 -3.17 -14.80
C SER A 146 5.28 -4.24 -14.97
N PRO A 147 5.54 -5.56 -14.81
CA PRO A 147 4.49 -6.56 -14.99
C PRO A 147 3.32 -6.40 -14.02
N THR A 148 3.58 -6.04 -12.75
CA THR A 148 2.52 -5.88 -11.75
C THR A 148 1.75 -4.56 -11.94
N VAL A 149 2.40 -3.49 -12.38
CA VAL A 149 1.75 -2.22 -12.73
C VAL A 149 0.92 -2.36 -14.00
N GLU A 150 1.41 -3.10 -15.00
CA GLU A 150 0.63 -3.43 -16.19
C GLU A 150 -0.61 -4.25 -15.85
N LEU A 151 -0.47 -5.23 -14.95
CA LEU A 151 -1.62 -5.97 -14.45
C LEU A 151 -2.64 -5.05 -13.73
N ALA A 152 -2.16 -4.12 -12.90
CA ALA A 152 -3.04 -3.13 -12.27
C ALA A 152 -3.76 -2.27 -13.31
N GLY A 153 -3.04 -1.79 -14.34
CA GLY A 153 -3.64 -1.05 -15.44
C GLY A 153 -4.73 -1.82 -16.19
N GLU A 154 -4.56 -3.14 -16.33
CA GLU A 154 -5.49 -4.01 -17.01
C GLU A 154 -6.79 -4.26 -16.21
N MET A 155 -6.71 -4.43 -14.88
CA MET A 155 -7.85 -4.96 -14.13
C MET A 155 -8.14 -4.30 -12.77
N ALA A 156 -7.31 -3.38 -12.28
CA ALA A 156 -7.52 -2.70 -11.02
C ALA A 156 -8.02 -1.25 -11.21
N ASP A 157 -8.55 -0.66 -10.14
CA ASP A 157 -8.96 0.75 -10.09
C ASP A 157 -7.77 1.64 -9.70
N GLY A 158 -6.77 1.07 -9.02
CA GLY A 158 -5.58 1.80 -8.62
C GLY A 158 -4.36 0.90 -8.38
N VAL A 159 -3.23 1.56 -8.18
CA VAL A 159 -1.94 0.93 -7.84
C VAL A 159 -1.36 1.56 -6.58
N MET A 160 -0.80 0.72 -5.72
CA MET A 160 -0.23 1.10 -4.42
C MET A 160 1.27 0.77 -4.36
N PRO A 161 2.14 1.57 -4.97
CA PRO A 161 3.58 1.41 -4.85
C PRO A 161 4.12 2.00 -3.55
N VAL A 162 5.39 1.68 -3.27
CA VAL A 162 6.17 2.23 -2.16
C VAL A 162 7.61 2.45 -2.63
N TRP A 163 8.32 3.37 -2.00
CA TRP A 163 9.73 3.65 -2.30
C TRP A 163 10.01 4.08 -3.74
N TRP A 164 9.08 4.76 -4.35
CA TRP A 164 9.30 5.37 -5.66
C TRP A 164 9.64 6.84 -5.54
N SER A 165 10.63 7.28 -6.30
CA SER A 165 10.88 8.70 -6.53
C SER A 165 9.88 9.28 -7.54
N PRO A 166 9.72 10.61 -7.63
CA PRO A 166 8.87 11.24 -8.65
C PRO A 166 9.21 10.82 -10.08
N GLU A 167 10.51 10.65 -10.41
CA GLU A 167 10.96 10.21 -11.74
C GLU A 167 10.50 8.77 -12.03
N ARG A 168 10.49 7.91 -11.01
CA ARG A 168 9.98 6.54 -11.16
C ARG A 168 8.46 6.54 -11.32
N VAL A 169 7.75 7.38 -10.58
CA VAL A 169 6.30 7.58 -10.75
C VAL A 169 6.00 7.97 -12.20
N ALA A 170 6.66 8.98 -12.73
CA ALA A 170 6.47 9.43 -14.10
C ALA A 170 6.70 8.32 -15.13
N ARG A 171 7.80 7.53 -14.97
CA ARG A 171 8.09 6.38 -15.85
C ARG A 171 7.03 5.27 -15.77
N SER A 172 6.45 5.05 -14.61
CA SER A 172 5.48 3.98 -14.41
C SER A 172 4.15 4.21 -15.12
N ARG A 173 3.84 5.44 -15.50
CA ARG A 173 2.64 5.76 -16.27
C ARG A 173 2.55 4.99 -17.58
N ALA A 174 3.67 4.86 -18.30
CA ALA A 174 3.72 4.07 -19.53
C ALA A 174 3.40 2.58 -19.28
N TRP A 175 3.75 2.05 -18.10
CA TRP A 175 3.39 0.68 -17.73
C TRP A 175 1.90 0.55 -17.49
N ALA A 176 1.30 1.48 -16.74
CA ALA A 176 -0.13 1.51 -16.49
C ALA A 176 -0.94 1.62 -17.79
N GLU A 177 -0.53 2.48 -18.71
CA GLU A 177 -1.19 2.63 -20.02
C GLU A 177 -1.08 1.37 -20.89
N ARG A 178 0.07 0.67 -20.89
CA ARG A 178 0.17 -0.63 -21.58
C ARG A 178 -0.80 -1.68 -21.01
N GLY A 179 -0.99 -1.68 -19.70
CA GLY A 179 -1.99 -2.54 -19.06
C GLY A 179 -3.41 -2.17 -19.49
N ARG A 180 -3.75 -0.89 -19.43
CA ARG A 180 -5.07 -0.38 -19.82
C ARG A 180 -5.43 -0.67 -21.27
N ALA A 181 -4.46 -0.62 -22.16
CA ALA A 181 -4.67 -0.95 -23.58
C ALA A 181 -5.14 -2.41 -23.82
N ARG A 182 -5.00 -3.28 -22.82
CA ARG A 182 -5.47 -4.67 -22.87
C ARG A 182 -6.91 -4.84 -22.36
N SER A 183 -7.51 -3.79 -21.83
CA SER A 183 -8.85 -3.83 -21.23
C SER A 183 -9.78 -2.82 -21.91
N ALA A 184 -11.07 -3.19 -22.05
CA ALA A 184 -12.06 -2.24 -22.59
C ALA A 184 -12.30 -1.10 -21.57
N ALA A 185 -12.22 0.13 -22.06
CA ALA A 185 -12.70 1.38 -21.46
C ALA A 185 -12.74 1.45 -19.91
N ARG A 186 -11.56 1.27 -19.23
CA ARG A 186 -11.46 1.52 -17.80
C ARG A 186 -11.11 2.99 -17.52
N PRO A 187 -11.52 3.55 -16.36
CA PRO A 187 -11.06 4.85 -15.89
C PRO A 187 -9.53 4.91 -15.79
N LYS A 188 -8.98 6.12 -15.69
CA LYS A 188 -7.55 6.30 -15.38
C LYS A 188 -7.19 5.54 -14.10
N LEU A 189 -6.10 4.75 -14.13
CA LEU A 189 -5.58 4.06 -12.95
C LEU A 189 -5.14 5.09 -11.91
N GLN A 190 -5.69 5.02 -10.70
CA GLN A 190 -5.29 5.89 -9.61
C GLN A 190 -3.98 5.40 -8.99
N MET A 191 -3.11 6.34 -8.61
CA MET A 191 -1.85 6.02 -7.94
C MET A 191 -1.87 6.45 -6.48
N ALA A 192 -1.89 5.49 -5.58
CA ALA A 192 -1.81 5.69 -4.13
C ALA A 192 -0.41 5.29 -3.63
N LEU A 193 0.51 6.27 -3.57
CA LEU A 193 1.92 6.02 -3.26
C LEU A 193 2.20 6.14 -1.76
N GLY A 194 2.77 5.08 -1.17
CA GLY A 194 3.29 5.10 0.21
C GLY A 194 4.61 5.86 0.30
N LEU A 195 4.62 6.89 1.14
CA LEU A 195 5.75 7.78 1.35
C LEU A 195 6.20 7.73 2.82
N PRO A 196 7.37 7.14 3.13
CA PRO A 196 7.96 7.25 4.45
C PRO A 196 8.15 8.73 4.80
N THR A 197 7.66 9.15 5.97
CA THR A 197 7.52 10.58 6.30
C THR A 197 8.20 10.90 7.63
N PHE A 198 9.15 11.84 7.62
CA PHE A 198 9.95 12.27 8.75
C PHE A 198 10.06 13.79 8.75
N VAL A 199 9.28 14.46 9.59
CA VAL A 199 9.22 15.94 9.64
C VAL A 199 10.05 16.46 10.81
N GLY A 200 10.91 17.45 10.56
CA GLY A 200 11.76 18.09 11.55
C GLY A 200 12.90 18.88 10.91
N ASP A 201 13.67 19.61 11.72
CA ASP A 201 14.74 20.46 11.24
C ASP A 201 16.12 19.80 11.29
N ASP A 202 16.32 18.81 12.18
CA ASP A 202 17.58 18.06 12.28
C ASP A 202 17.64 16.92 11.28
N MET A 203 18.21 17.19 10.11
CA MET A 203 18.36 16.21 9.03
C MET A 203 19.19 14.97 9.42
N ALA A 204 20.17 15.11 10.32
CA ALA A 204 20.99 13.99 10.75
C ALA A 204 20.18 13.03 11.63
N ALA A 205 19.42 13.56 12.58
CA ALA A 205 18.50 12.77 13.40
C ALA A 205 17.40 12.10 12.57
N LEU A 206 16.81 12.83 11.61
CA LEU A 206 15.78 12.28 10.73
C LEU A 206 16.30 11.13 9.85
N ARG A 207 17.52 11.24 9.31
CA ARG A 207 18.13 10.15 8.53
C ARG A 207 18.45 8.94 9.39
N ALA A 208 18.92 9.13 10.62
CA ALA A 208 19.13 8.03 11.56
C ALA A 208 17.81 7.33 11.89
N MET A 209 16.74 8.09 12.16
CA MET A 209 15.40 7.55 12.38
C MET A 209 14.89 6.79 11.16
N ALA A 210 15.08 7.32 9.95
CA ALA A 210 14.66 6.66 8.72
C ALA A 210 15.40 5.33 8.50
N ARG A 211 16.72 5.27 8.75
CA ARG A 211 17.48 4.01 8.69
C ARG A 211 16.97 2.99 9.70
N ALA A 212 16.71 3.40 10.93
CA ALA A 212 16.16 2.51 11.96
C ALA A 212 14.78 1.96 11.55
N ASN A 213 13.90 2.79 11.01
CA ASN A 213 12.55 2.38 10.62
C ASN A 213 12.49 1.56 9.32
N LEU A 214 13.37 1.83 8.37
CA LEU A 214 13.34 1.23 7.04
C LEU A 214 14.39 0.10 6.85
N GLY A 215 15.27 -0.11 7.83
CA GLY A 215 16.44 -0.98 7.71
C GLY A 215 16.15 -2.46 7.44
N LEU A 216 14.95 -2.95 7.73
CA LEU A 216 14.55 -4.32 7.39
C LEU A 216 14.32 -4.52 5.89
N PHE A 217 13.84 -3.50 5.17
CA PHE A 217 13.40 -3.64 3.79
C PHE A 217 14.53 -3.99 2.81
N PRO A 218 15.76 -3.42 2.88
CA PRO A 218 16.85 -3.81 1.99
C PRO A 218 17.26 -5.28 2.12
N ASN A 219 16.94 -5.96 3.25
CA ASN A 219 17.16 -7.40 3.40
C ASN A 219 16.21 -8.23 2.52
N LEU A 220 15.09 -7.67 2.08
CA LEU A 220 14.13 -8.38 1.25
C LEU A 220 14.58 -8.35 -0.22
N PRO A 221 14.70 -9.51 -0.91
CA PRO A 221 15.18 -9.59 -2.29
C PRO A 221 14.43 -8.69 -3.26
N PHE A 222 13.17 -8.46 -2.99
CA PHE A 222 12.31 -7.61 -3.79
C PHE A 222 12.72 -6.12 -3.72
N PHE A 223 13.02 -5.61 -2.52
CA PHE A 223 13.48 -4.22 -2.36
C PHE A 223 14.87 -3.99 -2.98
N ARG A 224 15.77 -4.98 -2.93
CA ARG A 224 17.06 -4.89 -3.66
C ARG A 224 16.85 -4.76 -5.16
N ARG A 225 15.92 -5.54 -5.75
CA ARG A 225 15.56 -5.38 -7.16
C ARG A 225 14.95 -4.02 -7.45
N LEU A 226 14.12 -3.50 -6.53
CA LEU A 226 13.54 -2.16 -6.65
C LEU A 226 14.62 -1.07 -6.63
N LEU A 227 15.57 -1.14 -5.70
CA LEU A 227 16.72 -0.22 -5.63
C LEU A 227 17.50 -0.21 -6.95
N ARG A 228 17.90 -1.39 -7.48
CA ARG A 228 18.58 -1.49 -8.77
C ARG A 228 17.78 -0.87 -9.91
N ALA A 229 16.50 -1.18 -10.01
CA ALA A 229 15.60 -0.65 -11.04
C ALA A 229 15.32 0.86 -10.89
N SER A 230 15.64 1.44 -9.73
CA SER A 230 15.50 2.87 -9.44
C SER A 230 16.80 3.66 -9.57
N GLY A 231 17.91 3.02 -10.01
CA GLY A 231 19.21 3.68 -10.19
C GLY A 231 20.13 3.65 -8.96
N PHE A 232 19.84 2.76 -8.00
CA PHE A 232 20.58 2.57 -6.75
C PHE A 232 21.24 1.19 -6.71
N ALA A 233 21.97 0.83 -7.78
CA ALA A 233 22.58 -0.50 -7.91
C ALA A 233 23.65 -0.75 -6.83
N ALA A 234 24.51 0.24 -6.56
CA ALA A 234 25.56 0.12 -5.55
C ALA A 234 24.96 -0.11 -4.14
N GLU A 235 23.89 0.59 -3.80
CA GLU A 235 23.19 0.41 -2.53
C GLU A 235 22.51 -0.96 -2.42
N ALA A 236 21.97 -1.47 -3.54
CA ALA A 236 21.43 -2.82 -3.58
C ALA A 236 22.52 -3.90 -3.39
N ASP A 237 23.72 -3.69 -3.92
CA ASP A 237 24.86 -4.58 -3.75
C ASP A 237 25.38 -4.57 -2.30
N LEU A 238 25.39 -3.40 -1.64
CA LEU A 238 25.69 -3.29 -0.21
C LEU A 238 24.69 -4.11 0.63
N ALA A 239 23.39 -4.01 0.31
CA ALA A 239 22.37 -4.80 1.01
C ALA A 239 22.56 -6.31 0.83
N GLU A 240 22.99 -6.77 -0.34
CA GLU A 240 23.28 -8.20 -0.59
C GLU A 240 24.45 -8.71 0.23
N GLN A 241 25.43 -7.85 0.52
CA GLN A 241 26.59 -8.15 1.35
C GLN A 241 26.31 -8.05 2.87
N GLY A 242 25.05 -7.86 3.27
CA GLY A 242 24.64 -7.73 4.66
C GLY A 242 24.62 -6.29 5.19
N GLY A 243 24.95 -5.32 4.37
CA GLY A 243 24.95 -3.89 4.71
C GLY A 243 23.60 -3.20 4.49
N ALA A 244 22.51 -3.77 5.02
CA ALA A 244 21.15 -3.26 4.78
C ALA A 244 20.96 -1.79 5.23
N GLU A 245 21.55 -1.40 6.36
CA GLU A 245 21.50 -0.01 6.83
C GLU A 245 22.32 0.92 5.93
N ALA A 246 23.51 0.50 5.48
CA ALA A 246 24.36 1.24 4.56
C ALA A 246 23.70 1.41 3.16
N ALA A 247 22.84 0.48 2.78
CA ALA A 247 22.04 0.57 1.56
C ALA A 247 21.00 1.71 1.58
N LEU A 248 20.65 2.21 2.78
CA LEU A 248 19.83 3.40 2.96
C LEU A 248 20.73 4.65 3.01
N SER A 249 21.49 4.86 1.96
CA SER A 249 22.32 6.07 1.78
C SER A 249 21.46 7.33 1.83
N ASP A 250 22.06 8.48 2.13
CA ASP A 250 21.37 9.77 2.11
C ASP A 250 20.67 10.00 0.76
N ARG A 251 21.32 9.59 -0.34
CA ARG A 251 20.76 9.67 -1.69
C ARG A 251 19.49 8.85 -1.87
N VAL A 252 19.44 7.64 -1.32
CA VAL A 252 18.24 6.79 -1.34
C VAL A 252 17.14 7.42 -0.51
N LEU A 253 17.45 7.82 0.73
CA LEU A 253 16.47 8.43 1.62
C LEU A 253 15.87 9.72 1.05
N ASP A 254 16.70 10.59 0.49
CA ASP A 254 16.25 11.83 -0.15
C ASP A 254 15.37 11.57 -1.39
N ALA A 255 15.56 10.44 -2.08
CA ALA A 255 14.77 10.07 -3.23
C ALA A 255 13.38 9.52 -2.89
N ILE A 256 13.24 8.75 -1.80
CA ILE A 256 12.03 7.96 -1.50
C ILE A 256 11.21 8.48 -0.32
N CYS A 257 11.76 9.38 0.51
CA CYS A 257 11.11 9.88 1.72
C CYS A 257 10.59 11.32 1.56
N LEU A 258 9.54 11.64 2.31
CA LEU A 258 9.24 13.02 2.70
C LEU A 258 10.05 13.30 3.97
N MET A 259 11.15 14.08 3.87
CA MET A 259 12.06 14.26 4.98
C MET A 259 12.55 15.70 5.07
N GLY A 260 12.56 16.25 6.30
CA GLY A 260 13.08 17.57 6.61
C GLY A 260 12.02 18.54 7.15
N PRO A 261 12.30 19.86 7.13
CA PRO A 261 11.35 20.87 7.54
C PRO A 261 10.03 20.77 6.77
N LEU A 262 8.94 21.21 7.38
CA LEU A 262 7.60 21.13 6.79
C LEU A 262 7.52 21.76 5.38
N SER A 263 8.24 22.87 5.16
CA SER A 263 8.32 23.51 3.83
C SER A 263 8.93 22.60 2.77
N ARG A 264 10.02 21.88 3.08
CA ARG A 264 10.65 20.90 2.20
C ARG A 264 9.72 19.71 1.95
N CYS A 265 9.06 19.19 2.99
CA CYS A 265 8.10 18.09 2.83
C CYS A 265 6.93 18.48 1.93
N ARG A 266 6.39 19.70 2.07
CA ARG A 266 5.33 20.23 1.20
C ARG A 266 5.77 20.37 -0.25
N GLN A 267 6.97 20.92 -0.49
CA GLN A 267 7.55 21.01 -1.84
C GLN A 267 7.70 19.62 -2.47
N ARG A 268 8.27 18.67 -1.73
CA ARG A 268 8.47 17.30 -2.21
C ARG A 268 7.14 16.60 -2.51
N LEU A 269 6.12 16.86 -1.70
CA LEU A 269 4.77 16.34 -1.93
C LEU A 269 4.14 16.92 -3.21
N ALA A 270 4.39 18.18 -3.54
CA ALA A 270 3.98 18.77 -4.80
C ALA A 270 4.67 18.09 -6.00
N GLU A 271 6.00 17.84 -5.92
CA GLU A 271 6.74 17.11 -6.96
C GLU A 271 6.13 15.70 -7.22
N TYR A 272 5.73 14.98 -6.19
CA TYR A 272 5.03 13.70 -6.33
C TYR A 272 3.67 13.84 -7.03
N ARG A 273 2.89 14.86 -6.67
CA ARG A 273 1.60 15.14 -7.33
C ARG A 273 1.78 15.49 -8.80
N ASP A 274 2.75 16.33 -9.13
CA ASP A 274 3.09 16.70 -10.51
C ASP A 274 3.56 15.49 -11.33
N ALA A 275 4.30 14.56 -10.70
CA ALA A 275 4.67 13.29 -11.31
C ALA A 275 3.47 12.35 -11.53
N GLY A 276 2.35 12.56 -10.82
CA GLY A 276 1.08 11.85 -11.02
C GLY A 276 0.64 10.97 -9.90
N VAL A 277 1.06 11.22 -8.68
CA VAL A 277 0.48 10.59 -7.49
C VAL A 277 -0.87 11.23 -7.22
N ASP A 278 -1.94 10.45 -7.30
CA ASP A 278 -3.31 10.91 -7.05
C ASP A 278 -3.60 10.93 -5.52
N LEU A 279 -3.09 9.94 -4.77
CA LEU A 279 -3.27 9.80 -3.34
C LEU A 279 -1.93 9.50 -2.63
N PRO A 280 -1.23 10.51 -2.11
CA PRO A 280 -0.06 10.28 -1.27
C PRO A 280 -0.47 9.67 0.08
N ILE A 281 0.10 8.52 0.42
CA ILE A 281 -0.12 7.84 1.70
C ILE A 281 1.07 8.14 2.59
N LEU A 282 0.91 9.03 3.54
CA LEU A 282 1.96 9.35 4.51
C LEU A 282 2.18 8.16 5.44
N TRP A 283 3.41 7.74 5.54
CA TRP A 283 3.86 6.65 6.40
C TRP A 283 4.81 7.22 7.48
N PRO A 284 4.27 7.69 8.63
CA PRO A 284 5.09 8.22 9.70
C PRO A 284 5.92 7.11 10.36
N ALA A 285 6.90 7.50 11.15
CA ALA A 285 7.69 6.58 11.96
C ALA A 285 6.80 5.68 12.84
N VAL A 286 7.27 4.47 13.15
CA VAL A 286 6.42 3.32 13.54
C VAL A 286 5.90 3.35 14.97
N ASP A 287 6.38 4.23 15.85
CA ASP A 287 5.86 4.33 17.21
C ASP A 287 4.68 5.30 17.33
N VAL A 288 3.84 5.07 18.35
CA VAL A 288 2.62 5.86 18.59
C VAL A 288 2.94 7.33 18.88
N GLU A 289 4.08 7.62 19.48
CA GLU A 289 4.49 8.99 19.79
C GLU A 289 4.94 9.73 18.55
N SER A 290 5.72 9.09 17.68
CA SER A 290 6.15 9.64 16.38
C SER A 290 5.01 9.85 15.40
N ALA A 291 3.93 9.07 15.51
CA ALA A 291 2.74 9.26 14.68
C ALA A 291 1.89 10.48 15.10
N ARG A 292 2.14 11.04 16.28
CA ARG A 292 1.45 12.23 16.82
C ARG A 292 2.15 13.54 16.54
N ALA A 293 3.45 13.49 16.24
CA ALA A 293 4.25 14.67 15.92
C ALA A 293 4.06 15.08 14.44
#